data_3e3641771611e87b14be7d38006fdd9b
#
_entry.id   3e3641771611e87b14be7d38006fdd9b
#
_cell.length_a   1.000
_cell.length_b   1.000
_cell.length_c   1.000
_cell.angle_alpha   90.00
_cell.angle_beta   90.00
_cell.angle_gamma   90.00
#
_symmetry.space_group_name_H-M   'P 1'
#
loop_
_entity.id
_entity.type
_entity.pdbx_description
1 polymer ?
#
loop_
_entity_poly.entity_id
_entity_poly.type
_entity_poly.pdbx_seq_one_letter_code
_entity_poly.pdbx_strand_id
1 'polypeptide(L)'
;MNQSDFVKTGSFFEAISDGIKVKISDHIMSDEVVRLAEKVLSEYPQKISEIAAHISKDEWIAATYKLSKEEIADKLHLPNILMWESGGRLAYVNNEIDYSHILDVEFGGALDTLYSVGMDG
;
A
#
# COMPACT_ATOMS: atom_id res chain seq x y z
N MET A 1 -11.74 11.79 7.44
CA MET A 1 -10.35 12.32 7.65
C MET A 1 -10.19 13.61 6.84
N ASN A 2 -9.40 14.52 7.36
CA ASN A 2 -9.07 15.77 6.68
C ASN A 2 -7.60 16.10 6.92
N GLN A 3 -7.09 17.22 6.36
CA GLN A 3 -5.69 17.56 6.50
C GLN A 3 -5.23 17.69 7.97
N SER A 4 -6.11 18.13 8.86
CA SER A 4 -5.76 18.30 10.27
C SER A 4 -5.55 16.98 11.02
N ASP A 5 -5.95 15.86 10.46
CA ASP A 5 -5.68 14.53 11.03
C ASP A 5 -4.26 14.07 10.79
N PHE A 6 -3.54 14.77 9.93
CA PHE A 6 -2.15 14.45 9.59
C PHE A 6 -1.18 15.27 10.41
N VAL A 7 -0.10 14.63 10.84
CA VAL A 7 1.00 15.27 11.58
C VAL A 7 2.21 15.35 10.67
N LYS A 8 2.81 16.53 10.57
CA LYS A 8 4.00 16.72 9.73
C LYS A 8 5.22 16.09 10.40
N THR A 9 5.91 15.22 9.68
CA THR A 9 7.13 14.54 10.11
C THR A 9 8.15 14.66 8.99
N GLY A 10 9.09 15.60 9.10
CA GLY A 10 10.03 15.89 8.03
C GLY A 10 9.34 16.44 6.80
N SER A 11 9.54 15.79 5.65
CA SER A 11 8.93 16.18 4.37
C SER A 11 7.56 15.54 4.11
N PHE A 12 7.03 14.82 5.08
CA PHE A 12 5.78 14.09 4.93
C PHE A 12 4.76 14.49 5.98
N PHE A 13 3.50 14.35 5.61
CA PHE A 13 2.38 14.33 6.55
C PHE A 13 1.96 12.89 6.77
N GLU A 14 1.77 12.50 8.02
CA GLU A 14 1.41 11.13 8.38
C GLU A 14 0.14 11.08 9.21
N ALA A 15 -0.68 10.07 8.95
CA ALA A 15 -1.85 9.73 9.76
C ALA A 15 -1.92 8.22 9.90
N ILE A 16 -2.56 7.74 10.96
CA ILE A 16 -2.79 6.31 11.17
C ILE A 16 -4.30 6.08 11.25
N SER A 17 -4.78 5.14 10.45
CA SER A 17 -6.19 4.75 10.43
C SER A 17 -6.28 3.23 10.48
N ASP A 18 -6.89 2.70 11.53
CA ASP A 18 -7.05 1.25 11.75
C ASP A 18 -5.73 0.47 11.60
N GLY A 19 -4.65 1.04 12.11
CA GLY A 19 -3.32 0.43 12.06
C GLY A 19 -2.54 0.65 10.77
N ILE A 20 -3.15 1.30 9.79
CA ILE A 20 -2.48 1.60 8.51
C ILE A 20 -1.93 3.02 8.56
N LYS A 21 -0.62 3.16 8.35
CA LYS A 21 0.04 4.47 8.26
C LYS A 21 -0.11 5.00 6.83
N VAL A 22 -0.63 6.21 6.71
CA VAL A 22 -0.75 6.93 5.44
C VAL A 22 0.23 8.08 5.44
N LYS A 23 1.04 8.18 4.39
CA LYS A 23 2.03 9.24 4.20
C LYS A 23 1.72 10.02 2.94
N ILE A 24 1.78 11.34 3.03
CA ILE A 24 1.60 12.26 1.90
C ILE A 24 2.75 13.25 1.94
N SER A 25 3.49 13.37 0.82
CA SER A 25 4.56 14.37 0.72
C SER A 25 3.99 15.77 0.92
N ASP A 26 4.73 16.65 1.58
CA ASP A 26 4.33 18.03 1.80
C ASP A 26 4.17 18.82 0.49
N HIS A 27 4.82 18.37 -0.58
CA HIS A 27 4.73 19.00 -1.91
C HIS A 27 3.38 18.77 -2.59
N ILE A 28 2.64 17.73 -2.20
CA ILE A 28 1.38 17.36 -2.86
C ILE A 28 0.19 17.35 -1.89
N MET A 29 0.40 17.69 -0.63
CA MET A 29 -0.68 17.68 0.36
C MET A 29 -1.81 18.63 -0.05
N SER A 30 -3.02 18.10 -0.14
CA SER A 30 -4.22 18.82 -0.53
C SER A 30 -5.45 18.08 -0.04
N ASP A 31 -6.61 18.74 -0.04
CA ASP A 31 -7.87 18.10 0.29
C ASP A 31 -8.19 16.97 -0.70
N GLU A 32 -7.79 17.12 -1.95
CA GLU A 32 -8.03 16.12 -2.99
C GLU A 32 -7.24 14.84 -2.72
N VAL A 33 -5.96 14.97 -2.33
CA VAL A 33 -5.12 13.81 -2.01
C VAL A 33 -5.63 13.14 -0.73
N VAL A 34 -6.07 13.92 0.27
CA VAL A 34 -6.67 13.36 1.49
C VAL A 34 -7.94 12.57 1.15
N ARG A 35 -8.80 13.09 0.28
CA ARG A 35 -10.02 12.37 -0.16
C ARG A 35 -9.68 11.08 -0.89
N LEU A 36 -8.64 11.10 -1.72
CA LEU A 36 -8.18 9.89 -2.39
C LEU A 36 -7.67 8.87 -1.37
N ALA A 37 -6.91 9.31 -0.38
CA ALA A 37 -6.41 8.45 0.69
C ALA A 37 -7.55 7.80 1.48
N GLU A 38 -8.60 8.56 1.80
CA GLU A 38 -9.79 8.02 2.45
C GLU A 38 -10.44 6.92 1.61
N LYS A 39 -10.54 7.15 0.31
CA LYS A 39 -11.14 6.18 -0.60
C LYS A 39 -10.30 4.92 -0.70
N VAL A 40 -8.97 5.05 -0.74
CA VAL A 40 -8.04 3.91 -0.69
C VAL A 40 -8.26 3.10 0.58
N LEU A 41 -8.31 3.75 1.74
CA LEU A 41 -8.55 3.08 3.01
C LEU A 41 -9.88 2.35 3.05
N SER A 42 -10.92 2.97 2.49
CA SER A 42 -12.26 2.38 2.41
C SER A 42 -12.30 1.15 1.48
N GLU A 43 -11.61 1.22 0.36
CA GLU A 43 -11.59 0.15 -0.64
C GLU A 43 -10.65 -1.01 -0.26
N TYR A 44 -9.60 -0.72 0.51
CA TYR A 44 -8.53 -1.68 0.76
C TYR A 44 -9.01 -3.05 1.28
N PRO A 45 -9.90 -3.14 2.30
CA PRO A 45 -10.33 -4.44 2.81
C PRO A 45 -10.97 -5.34 1.76
N GLN A 46 -11.61 -4.74 0.76
CA GLN A 46 -12.28 -5.48 -0.32
C GLN A 46 -11.32 -5.84 -1.45
N LYS A 47 -10.12 -5.26 -1.46
CA LYS A 47 -9.13 -5.42 -2.54
C LYS A 47 -8.00 -6.37 -2.19
N ILE A 48 -7.91 -6.85 -0.95
CA ILE A 48 -6.79 -7.69 -0.51
C ILE A 48 -6.63 -8.92 -1.39
N SER A 49 -7.72 -9.57 -1.75
CA SER A 49 -7.69 -10.75 -2.62
C SER A 49 -7.14 -10.44 -4.00
N GLU A 50 -7.55 -9.32 -4.59
CA GLU A 50 -7.05 -8.87 -5.91
C GLU A 50 -5.58 -8.50 -5.85
N ILE A 51 -5.17 -7.84 -4.77
CA ILE A 51 -3.77 -7.45 -4.55
C ILE A 51 -2.91 -8.70 -4.43
N ALA A 52 -3.34 -9.67 -3.63
CA ALA A 52 -2.61 -10.94 -3.48
C ALA A 52 -2.51 -11.70 -4.80
N ALA A 53 -3.61 -11.73 -5.58
CA ALA A 53 -3.59 -12.36 -6.90
C ALA A 53 -2.62 -11.66 -7.85
N HIS A 54 -2.57 -10.34 -7.80
CA HIS A 54 -1.65 -9.54 -8.61
C HIS A 54 -0.19 -9.83 -8.22
N ILE A 55 0.11 -9.90 -6.94
CA ILE A 55 1.44 -10.25 -6.44
C ILE A 55 1.83 -11.66 -6.91
N SER A 56 0.90 -12.60 -6.85
CA SER A 56 1.17 -13.99 -7.23
C SER A 56 1.53 -14.17 -8.71
N LYS A 57 1.20 -13.18 -9.54
CA LYS A 57 1.53 -13.20 -10.98
C LYS A 57 2.93 -12.67 -11.28
N ASP A 58 3.59 -12.06 -10.32
CA ASP A 58 4.96 -11.61 -10.50
C ASP A 58 5.86 -12.83 -10.65
N GLU A 59 6.58 -12.91 -11.77
CA GLU A 59 7.38 -14.08 -12.11
C GLU A 59 8.46 -14.40 -11.08
N TRP A 60 9.13 -13.38 -10.59
CA TRP A 60 10.19 -13.58 -9.62
C TRP A 60 9.64 -14.06 -8.27
N ILE A 61 8.56 -13.45 -7.80
CA ILE A 61 7.92 -13.85 -6.54
C ILE A 61 7.36 -15.28 -6.66
N ALA A 62 6.68 -15.57 -7.77
CA ALA A 62 6.13 -16.91 -8.01
C ALA A 62 7.22 -17.98 -7.99
N ALA A 63 8.34 -17.72 -8.67
CA ALA A 63 9.44 -18.67 -8.75
C ALA A 63 10.21 -18.81 -7.43
N THR A 64 10.35 -17.71 -6.67
CA THR A 64 11.16 -17.66 -5.47
C THR A 64 10.44 -18.24 -4.25
N TYR A 65 9.17 -17.84 -4.03
CA TYR A 65 8.43 -18.18 -2.81
C TYR A 65 7.43 -19.29 -3.00
N LYS A 66 6.92 -19.49 -4.21
CA LYS A 66 5.99 -20.60 -4.56
C LYS A 66 4.75 -20.64 -3.67
N LEU A 67 4.15 -19.48 -3.43
CA LEU A 67 2.97 -19.34 -2.60
C LEU A 67 1.70 -19.16 -3.45
N SER A 68 0.59 -19.70 -3.00
CA SER A 68 -0.71 -19.42 -3.60
C SER A 68 -1.14 -17.99 -3.26
N LYS A 69 -2.11 -17.46 -3.99
CA LYS A 69 -2.64 -16.11 -3.70
C LYS A 69 -3.28 -16.04 -2.31
N GLU A 70 -3.88 -17.15 -1.85
CA GLU A 70 -4.47 -17.24 -0.51
C GLU A 70 -3.38 -17.18 0.57
N GLU A 71 -2.28 -17.86 0.37
CA GLU A 71 -1.13 -17.81 1.28
C GLU A 71 -0.51 -16.43 1.30
N ILE A 72 -0.41 -15.78 0.14
CA ILE A 72 0.10 -14.40 0.04
C ILE A 72 -0.81 -13.47 0.83
N ALA A 73 -2.13 -13.55 0.62
CA ALA A 73 -3.08 -12.70 1.34
C ALA A 73 -2.92 -12.81 2.86
N ASP A 74 -2.75 -14.03 3.37
CA ASP A 74 -2.58 -14.27 4.80
C ASP A 74 -1.26 -13.72 5.34
N LYS A 75 -0.23 -13.64 4.51
CA LYS A 75 1.12 -13.24 4.90
C LYS A 75 1.42 -11.75 4.72
N LEU A 76 0.55 -11.00 4.07
CA LEU A 76 0.79 -9.58 3.79
C LEU A 76 0.75 -8.71 5.05
N HIS A 77 -0.22 -8.93 5.92
CA HIS A 77 -0.55 -8.06 7.04
C HIS A 77 -0.94 -6.66 6.56
N LEU A 78 -0.86 -5.65 7.41
CA LEU A 78 -1.27 -4.30 7.05
C LEU A 78 -0.14 -3.55 6.34
N PRO A 79 -0.45 -2.83 5.26
CA PRO A 79 0.56 -2.02 4.58
C PRO A 79 0.72 -0.65 5.24
N ASN A 80 1.82 0.01 4.92
CA ASN A 80 1.89 1.46 4.94
C ASN A 80 1.47 1.94 3.55
N ILE A 81 0.86 3.11 3.46
CA ILE A 81 0.41 3.66 2.19
C ILE A 81 1.13 4.99 1.96
N LEU A 82 1.85 5.08 0.84
CA LEU A 82 2.43 6.33 0.38
C LEU A 82 1.52 6.86 -0.73
N MET A 83 0.91 8.02 -0.51
CA MET A 83 0.01 8.61 -1.50
C MET A 83 0.77 9.45 -2.51
N TRP A 84 0.34 9.37 -3.75
CA TRP A 84 0.69 10.29 -4.85
C TRP A 84 -0.55 11.09 -5.21
N GLU A 85 -0.46 11.96 -6.20
CA GLU A 85 -1.61 12.78 -6.60
C GLU A 85 -2.76 11.96 -7.19
N SER A 86 -2.45 10.86 -7.89
CA SER A 86 -3.47 10.05 -8.58
C SER A 86 -3.35 8.55 -8.30
N GLY A 87 -2.74 8.18 -7.20
CA GLY A 87 -2.55 6.79 -6.81
C GLY A 87 -1.59 6.71 -5.65
N GLY A 88 -0.76 5.67 -5.61
CA GLY A 88 0.22 5.53 -4.54
C GLY A 88 0.94 4.19 -4.55
N ARG A 89 1.48 3.85 -3.38
CA ARG A 89 2.22 2.62 -3.16
C ARG A 89 1.79 1.99 -1.84
N LEU A 90 1.49 0.70 -1.89
CA LEU A 90 1.33 -0.12 -0.69
C LEU A 90 2.70 -0.69 -0.33
N ALA A 91 3.15 -0.48 0.89
CA ALA A 91 4.42 -1.00 1.36
C ALA A 91 4.17 -1.95 2.54
N TYR A 92 4.39 -3.22 2.30
CA TYR A 92 4.18 -4.26 3.31
C TYR A 92 5.49 -4.51 4.06
N VAL A 93 5.75 -3.69 5.06
CA VAL A 93 6.98 -3.74 5.86
C VAL A 93 7.00 -4.91 6.85
N ASN A 94 5.83 -5.40 7.24
CA ASN A 94 5.67 -6.49 8.20
C ASN A 94 5.14 -7.76 7.55
N ASN A 95 5.38 -7.95 6.25
CA ASN A 95 4.95 -9.17 5.57
C ASN A 95 5.70 -10.39 6.10
N GLU A 96 5.05 -11.55 6.05
CA GLU A 96 5.65 -12.83 6.42
C GLU A 96 6.07 -13.65 5.21
N ILE A 97 6.08 -13.06 4.02
CA ILE A 97 6.60 -13.69 2.81
C ILE A 97 8.13 -13.67 2.86
N ASP A 98 8.68 -12.52 3.20
CA ASP A 98 10.12 -12.34 3.39
C ASP A 98 10.35 -11.23 4.42
N TYR A 99 10.75 -11.61 5.62
CA TYR A 99 10.94 -10.68 6.74
C TYR A 99 12.05 -9.65 6.53
N SER A 100 12.99 -9.94 5.65
CA SER A 100 14.14 -9.07 5.41
C SER A 100 13.88 -8.05 4.30
N HIS A 101 12.72 -8.11 3.65
CA HIS A 101 12.39 -7.26 2.52
C HIS A 101 11.04 -6.57 2.71
N ILE A 102 10.89 -5.42 2.04
CA ILE A 102 9.62 -4.71 1.95
C ILE A 102 8.99 -5.10 0.62
N LEU A 103 7.75 -5.55 0.67
CA LEU A 103 6.99 -5.88 -0.53
C LEU A 103 6.15 -4.68 -0.91
N ASP A 104 6.38 -4.13 -2.10
CA ASP A 104 5.70 -2.94 -2.60
C ASP A 104 4.77 -3.26 -3.76
N VAL A 105 3.61 -2.60 -3.77
CA VAL A 105 2.68 -2.65 -4.91
C VAL A 105 2.27 -1.22 -5.23
N GLU A 106 2.54 -0.78 -6.45
CA GLU A 106 2.10 0.52 -6.93
C GLU A 106 0.67 0.43 -7.46
N PHE A 107 -0.11 1.48 -7.25
CA PHE A 107 -1.50 1.49 -7.69
C PHE A 107 -1.91 2.85 -8.25
N GLY A 108 -2.93 2.85 -9.10
CA GLY A 108 -3.57 4.04 -9.63
C GLY A 108 -4.96 4.21 -9.05
N GLY A 109 -5.42 5.47 -8.92
CA GLY A 109 -6.71 5.81 -8.35
C GLY A 109 -6.85 5.31 -6.93
N ALA A 110 -8.01 4.83 -6.58
CA ALA A 110 -8.28 4.22 -5.27
C ALA A 110 -8.20 2.68 -5.41
N LEU A 111 -7.02 2.19 -5.76
CA LEU A 111 -6.76 0.77 -6.02
C LEU A 111 -7.51 0.25 -7.26
N ASP A 112 -7.82 1.16 -8.20
CA ASP A 112 -8.52 0.80 -9.44
C ASP A 112 -7.62 0.01 -10.38
N THR A 113 -6.33 0.31 -10.38
CA THR A 113 -5.32 -0.35 -11.20
C THR A 113 -4.12 -0.71 -10.35
N LEU A 114 -3.60 -1.91 -10.51
CA LEU A 114 -2.37 -2.36 -9.83
C LEU A 114 -1.25 -2.42 -10.86
N TYR A 115 -0.09 -1.87 -10.50
CA TYR A 115 1.05 -1.76 -11.39
C TYR A 115 2.22 -2.62 -10.90
N SER A 116 3.39 -2.01 -10.75
CA SER A 116 4.61 -2.71 -10.40
C SER A 116 4.56 -3.36 -9.03
N VAL A 117 5.12 -4.56 -8.94
CA VAL A 117 5.37 -5.26 -7.70
C VAL A 117 6.89 -5.30 -7.51
N GLY A 118 7.37 -4.96 -6.33
CA GLY A 118 8.78 -4.95 -6.02
C GLY A 118 9.07 -5.53 -4.65
N MET A 119 10.31 -5.95 -4.46
CA MET A 119 10.81 -6.47 -3.20
C MET A 119 12.10 -5.72 -2.90
N ASP A 120 12.05 -4.85 -1.88
CA ASP A 120 13.16 -3.99 -1.49
C ASP A 120 13.70 -4.40 -0.12
N GLY A 121 14.93 -4.17 0.08
CA GLY A 121 15.54 -4.49 1.36
C GLY A 121 16.99 -4.14 1.42
#